data_6df8555911a2c82de111a8e869a90c6e
#
_entry.id   6df8555911a2c82de111a8e869a90c6e
#
_cell.length_a   1.000
_cell.length_b   1.000
_cell.length_c   1.000
_cell.angle_alpha   90.00
_cell.angle_beta   90.00
_cell.angle_gamma   90.00
#
_symmetry.space_group_name_H-M   'P 1'
#
loop_
_entity.id
_entity.type
_entity.pdbx_description
1 polymer ?
#
loop_
_entity_poly.entity_id
_entity_poly.type
_entity_poly.pdbx_seq_one_letter_code
_entity_poly.pdbx_strand_id
1 'polypeptide(L)'
;MRFMVIVKANKDSEAGKLPEETVLTEIVKFDDQLVRAGVMVMAEGLKASSKGARVKFEGSKRTVIDGPFAESKELIGGYWIWELKSKDEAIEWLKRAPFQEGEVEIRQLIEAEHFGPLLSERRGEEVVWGAEVEGRAGDGVSRGEG
;
A
#
# COMPACT_ATOMS: atom_id res chain seq x y z
N MET A 1 3.79 12.18 -10.23
CA MET A 1 2.82 11.07 -10.27
C MET A 1 3.04 10.16 -9.08
N ARG A 2 1.98 9.72 -8.46
CA ARG A 2 2.07 8.73 -7.38
C ARG A 2 1.72 7.34 -7.89
N PHE A 3 2.42 6.35 -7.38
CA PHE A 3 2.25 4.95 -7.72
C PHE A 3 2.07 4.12 -6.47
N MET A 4 1.13 3.19 -6.49
CA MET A 4 1.05 2.15 -5.49
C MET A 4 1.87 0.95 -5.96
N VAL A 5 2.80 0.53 -5.12
CA VAL A 5 3.64 -0.64 -5.35
C VAL A 5 3.14 -1.74 -4.44
N ILE A 6 2.52 -2.74 -5.02
CA ILE A 6 1.72 -3.75 -4.33
C ILE A 6 2.54 -5.02 -4.17
N VAL A 7 2.89 -5.35 -2.93
CA VAL A 7 3.61 -6.58 -2.59
C VAL A 7 2.61 -7.66 -2.25
N LYS A 8 2.68 -8.77 -2.95
CA LYS A 8 1.79 -9.91 -2.74
C LYS A 8 2.14 -10.64 -1.44
N ALA A 9 1.11 -11.15 -0.78
CA ALA A 9 1.29 -12.04 0.36
C ALA A 9 1.90 -13.38 -0.09
N ASN A 10 2.56 -14.06 0.82
CA ASN A 10 3.07 -15.41 0.63
C ASN A 10 2.63 -16.30 1.80
N LYS A 11 3.04 -17.57 1.79
CA LYS A 11 2.68 -18.52 2.84
C LYS A 11 3.14 -18.06 4.22
N ASP A 12 4.31 -17.48 4.32
CA ASP A 12 4.87 -17.03 5.59
C ASP A 12 4.12 -15.83 6.14
N SER A 13 3.84 -14.81 5.30
CA SER A 13 3.07 -13.64 5.72
C SER A 13 1.64 -14.02 6.11
N GLU A 14 1.01 -14.96 5.41
CA GLU A 14 -0.32 -15.47 5.75
C GLU A 14 -0.32 -16.33 7.02
N ALA A 15 0.79 -16.95 7.35
CA ALA A 15 0.98 -17.65 8.62
C ALA A 15 1.31 -16.71 9.79
N GLY A 16 1.39 -15.40 9.55
CA GLY A 16 1.75 -14.42 10.55
C GLY A 16 3.23 -14.37 10.88
N LYS A 17 4.07 -15.00 10.07
CA LYS A 17 5.52 -14.97 10.27
C LYS A 17 6.10 -13.66 9.74
N LEU A 18 6.95 -13.04 10.54
CA LEU A 18 7.74 -11.89 10.12
C LEU A 18 8.91 -12.36 9.25
N PRO A 19 9.39 -11.52 8.31
CA PRO A 19 10.62 -11.81 7.58
C PRO A 19 11.80 -12.00 8.50
N GLU A 20 12.79 -12.78 8.07
CA GLU A 20 14.05 -12.91 8.79
C GLU A 20 14.77 -11.56 8.93
N GLU A 21 15.58 -11.42 9.97
CA GLU A 21 16.29 -10.18 10.28
C GLU A 21 17.15 -9.69 9.10
N THR A 22 17.80 -10.60 8.39
CA THR A 22 18.61 -10.26 7.21
C THR A 22 17.77 -9.66 6.09
N VAL A 23 16.57 -10.18 5.86
CA VAL A 23 15.63 -9.67 4.86
C VAL A 23 15.09 -8.30 5.29
N LEU A 24 14.72 -8.15 6.56
CA LEU A 24 14.28 -6.86 7.11
C LEU A 24 15.36 -5.79 6.98
N THR A 25 16.60 -6.13 7.23
CA THR A 25 17.74 -5.22 7.10
C THR A 25 17.87 -4.71 5.66
N GLU A 26 17.75 -5.59 4.68
CA GLU A 26 17.81 -5.20 3.27
C GLU A 26 16.62 -4.35 2.84
N ILE A 27 15.42 -4.64 3.35
CA ILE A 27 14.23 -3.81 3.11
C ILE A 27 14.41 -2.42 3.69
N VAL A 28 14.92 -2.31 4.92
CA VAL A 28 15.19 -1.02 5.57
C VAL A 28 16.20 -0.20 4.77
N LYS A 29 17.26 -0.83 4.27
CA LYS A 29 18.25 -0.16 3.42
C LYS A 29 17.61 0.35 2.12
N PHE A 30 16.77 -0.43 1.50
CA PHE A 30 16.05 -0.04 0.29
C PHE A 30 15.10 1.13 0.56
N ASP A 31 14.32 1.05 1.64
CA ASP A 31 13.44 2.14 2.07
C ASP A 31 14.20 3.43 2.32
N ASP A 32 15.38 3.34 2.95
CA ASP A 32 16.25 4.51 3.17
C ASP A 32 16.70 5.15 1.85
N GLN A 33 17.03 4.35 0.84
CA GLN A 33 17.37 4.86 -0.49
C GLN A 33 16.18 5.60 -1.14
N LEU A 34 14.97 5.05 -1.01
CA LEU A 34 13.75 5.68 -1.51
C LEU A 34 13.48 7.02 -0.82
N VAL A 35 13.67 7.07 0.49
CA VAL A 35 13.52 8.29 1.29
C VAL A 35 14.52 9.35 0.85
N ARG A 36 15.79 8.99 0.75
CA ARG A 36 16.86 9.91 0.33
C ARG A 36 16.67 10.45 -1.07
N ALA A 37 16.10 9.64 -1.97
CA ALA A 37 15.82 10.07 -3.33
C ALA A 37 14.53 10.90 -3.46
N GLY A 38 13.78 11.08 -2.38
CA GLY A 38 12.51 11.80 -2.39
C GLY A 38 11.38 11.01 -3.06
N VAL A 39 11.51 9.71 -3.15
CA VAL A 39 10.54 8.81 -3.82
C VAL A 39 9.49 8.27 -2.85
N MET A 40 9.87 8.01 -1.62
CA MET A 40 9.00 7.41 -0.61
C MET A 40 7.94 8.38 -0.13
N VAL A 41 6.67 8.01 -0.30
CA VAL A 41 5.52 8.69 0.34
C VAL A 41 5.04 7.90 1.54
N MET A 42 4.88 6.59 1.37
CA MET A 42 4.34 5.70 2.40
C MET A 42 4.84 4.28 2.19
N ALA A 43 5.02 3.55 3.27
CA ALA A 43 5.32 2.12 3.27
C ALA A 43 4.57 1.45 4.42
N GLU A 44 3.75 0.45 4.11
CA GLU A 44 2.96 -0.26 5.11
C GLU A 44 2.93 -1.76 4.84
N GLY A 45 3.02 -2.54 5.90
CA GLY A 45 2.77 -3.97 5.88
C GLY A 45 1.36 -4.29 6.35
N LEU A 46 0.79 -5.36 5.84
CA LEU A 46 -0.51 -5.85 6.26
C LEU A 46 -0.36 -7.11 7.10
N LYS A 47 -1.22 -7.24 8.11
CA LYS A 47 -1.35 -8.49 8.84
C LYS A 47 -1.96 -9.57 7.94
N ALA A 48 -1.81 -10.83 8.33
CA ALA A 48 -2.39 -11.96 7.62
C ALA A 48 -3.90 -11.78 7.41
N SER A 49 -4.43 -12.35 6.33
CA SER A 49 -5.86 -12.25 6.00
C SER A 49 -6.77 -12.84 7.08
N SER A 50 -6.25 -13.76 7.91
CA SER A 50 -6.97 -14.28 9.09
C SER A 50 -7.37 -13.20 10.09
N LYS A 51 -6.74 -12.04 10.08
CA LYS A 51 -7.06 -10.88 10.92
C LYS A 51 -7.99 -9.88 10.24
N GLY A 52 -8.34 -10.12 8.99
CA GLY A 52 -9.18 -9.25 8.19
C GLY A 52 -10.58 -9.79 7.98
N ALA A 53 -11.37 -9.02 7.27
CA ALA A 53 -12.71 -9.38 6.85
C ALA A 53 -13.02 -8.79 5.48
N ARG A 54 -13.98 -9.39 4.80
CA ARG A 54 -14.58 -8.85 3.59
C ARG A 54 -16.06 -8.57 3.85
N VAL A 55 -16.57 -7.53 3.24
CA VAL A 55 -18.02 -7.25 3.23
C VAL A 55 -18.50 -7.40 1.81
N LYS A 56 -19.45 -8.30 1.60
CA LYS A 56 -20.06 -8.54 0.30
C LYS A 56 -21.35 -7.74 0.16
N PHE A 57 -21.49 -7.07 -0.95
CA PHE A 57 -22.64 -6.21 -1.27
C PHE A 57 -23.49 -6.86 -2.36
N GLU A 58 -24.76 -7.09 -2.05
CA GLU A 58 -25.76 -7.59 -2.99
C GLU A 58 -27.04 -6.76 -2.82
N GLY A 59 -27.23 -5.74 -3.66
CA GLY A 59 -28.32 -4.78 -3.47
C GLY A 59 -28.20 -4.10 -2.11
N SER A 60 -29.23 -4.24 -1.27
CA SER A 60 -29.22 -3.73 0.11
C SER A 60 -28.60 -4.71 1.11
N LYS A 61 -28.32 -5.94 0.68
CA LYS A 61 -27.75 -6.97 1.55
C LYS A 61 -26.26 -6.75 1.79
N ARG A 62 -25.83 -6.97 3.00
CA ARG A 62 -24.42 -6.88 3.42
C ARG A 62 -24.04 -8.17 4.15
N THR A 63 -23.02 -8.85 3.66
CA THR A 63 -22.52 -10.09 4.27
C THR A 63 -21.07 -9.90 4.68
N VAL A 64 -20.77 -10.18 5.94
CA VAL A 64 -19.41 -10.12 6.46
C VAL A 64 -18.78 -11.51 6.35
N ILE A 65 -17.61 -11.58 5.77
CA ILE A 65 -16.84 -12.81 5.60
C ILE A 65 -15.49 -12.64 6.30
N ASP A 66 -15.28 -13.36 7.38
CA ASP A 66 -14.00 -13.33 8.08
C ASP A 66 -12.93 -14.11 7.31
N GLY A 67 -11.67 -13.62 7.40
CA GLY A 67 -10.54 -14.35 6.89
C GLY A 67 -10.26 -15.63 7.70
N PRO A 68 -9.32 -16.48 7.27
CA PRO A 68 -8.42 -16.27 6.14
C PRO A 68 -9.10 -16.48 4.77
N PHE A 69 -8.51 -15.86 3.74
CA PHE A 69 -9.00 -15.98 2.36
C PHE A 69 -8.09 -16.93 1.57
N ALA A 70 -8.70 -17.78 0.73
CA ALA A 70 -8.00 -18.91 0.11
C ALA A 70 -7.07 -18.56 -1.05
N GLU A 71 -7.23 -17.38 -1.66
CA GLU A 71 -6.52 -17.00 -2.88
C GLU A 71 -5.20 -16.28 -2.57
N SER A 72 -4.23 -17.00 -2.02
CA SER A 72 -2.96 -16.43 -1.56
C SER A 72 -2.20 -15.65 -2.66
N LYS A 73 -2.35 -16.02 -3.92
CA LYS A 73 -1.71 -15.32 -5.04
C LYS A 73 -2.30 -13.93 -5.31
N GLU A 74 -3.53 -13.69 -4.86
CA GLU A 74 -4.22 -12.41 -5.04
C GLU A 74 -4.19 -11.55 -3.77
N LEU A 75 -3.75 -12.10 -2.65
CA LEU A 75 -3.69 -11.37 -1.39
C LEU A 75 -2.49 -10.43 -1.35
N ILE A 76 -2.70 -9.27 -0.74
CA ILE A 76 -1.67 -8.24 -0.60
C ILE A 76 -1.01 -8.39 0.78
N GLY A 77 0.32 -8.42 0.81
CA GLY A 77 1.10 -8.46 2.05
C GLY A 77 1.59 -7.10 2.52
N GLY A 78 1.62 -6.12 1.64
CA GLY A 78 2.05 -4.77 1.94
C GLY A 78 2.07 -3.90 0.71
N TYR A 79 2.39 -2.63 0.90
CA TYR A 79 2.48 -1.71 -0.22
C TYR A 79 3.37 -0.52 0.11
N TRP A 80 3.88 0.10 -0.96
CA TRP A 80 4.46 1.44 -0.94
C TRP A 80 3.59 2.40 -1.73
N ILE A 81 3.66 3.65 -1.39
CA ILE A 81 3.27 4.75 -2.26
C ILE A 81 4.55 5.52 -2.60
N TRP A 82 4.83 5.62 -3.89
CA TRP A 82 6.00 6.34 -4.42
C TRP A 82 5.58 7.52 -5.26
N GLU A 83 6.34 8.58 -5.19
CA GLU A 83 6.21 9.72 -6.09
C GLU A 83 7.37 9.76 -7.08
N LEU A 84 7.05 9.69 -8.35
CA LEU A 84 8.00 9.61 -9.46
C LEU A 84 7.42 10.32 -10.67
N LYS A 85 8.27 10.57 -11.66
CA LYS A 85 7.87 11.25 -12.88
C LYS A 85 7.18 10.35 -13.90
N SER A 86 7.45 9.04 -13.85
CA SER A 86 6.93 8.08 -14.82
C SER A 86 6.84 6.67 -14.26
N LYS A 87 6.05 5.85 -14.92
CA LYS A 87 5.99 4.41 -14.64
C LYS A 87 7.34 3.74 -14.89
N ASP A 88 8.07 4.15 -15.90
CA ASP A 88 9.37 3.58 -16.21
C ASP A 88 10.38 3.82 -15.08
N GLU A 89 10.39 5.01 -14.48
CA GLU A 89 11.20 5.27 -13.29
C GLU A 89 10.79 4.37 -12.11
N ALA A 90 9.50 4.17 -11.91
CA ALA A 90 9.00 3.28 -10.86
C ALA A 90 9.46 1.83 -11.08
N ILE A 91 9.43 1.36 -12.30
CA ILE A 91 9.92 0.03 -12.67
C ILE A 91 11.42 -0.10 -12.37
N GLU A 92 12.21 0.90 -12.75
CA GLU A 92 13.65 0.89 -12.50
C GLU A 92 13.98 0.89 -11.00
N TRP A 93 13.23 1.64 -10.19
CA TRP A 93 13.36 1.59 -8.75
C TRP A 93 12.99 0.22 -8.19
N LEU A 94 11.88 -0.34 -8.65
CA LEU A 94 11.41 -1.65 -8.16
C LEU A 94 12.39 -2.78 -8.46
N LYS A 95 13.09 -2.72 -9.58
CA LYS A 95 14.15 -3.70 -9.91
C LYS A 95 15.28 -3.73 -8.89
N ARG A 96 15.47 -2.68 -8.11
CA ARG A 96 16.48 -2.61 -7.03
C ARG A 96 15.98 -3.19 -5.71
N ALA A 97 14.70 -3.49 -5.59
CA ALA A 97 14.13 -4.03 -4.38
C ALA A 97 14.74 -5.40 -4.03
N PRO A 98 14.92 -5.70 -2.74
CA PRO A 98 15.63 -6.92 -2.30
C PRO A 98 14.73 -8.16 -2.29
N PHE A 99 13.89 -8.32 -3.31
CA PHE A 99 13.08 -9.51 -3.48
C PHE A 99 13.83 -10.56 -4.31
N GLN A 100 13.77 -11.81 -3.88
CA GLN A 100 14.41 -12.93 -4.57
C GLN A 100 13.43 -13.74 -5.40
N GLU A 101 12.13 -13.61 -5.13
CA GLU A 101 11.07 -14.34 -5.82
C GLU A 101 9.74 -13.60 -5.71
N GLY A 102 8.75 -14.05 -6.47
CA GLY A 102 7.43 -13.48 -6.46
C GLY A 102 7.25 -12.36 -7.48
N GLU A 103 6.13 -11.72 -7.39
CA GLU A 103 5.76 -10.60 -8.26
C GLU A 103 5.32 -9.41 -7.42
N VAL A 104 5.66 -8.22 -7.90
CA VAL A 104 5.25 -6.96 -7.30
C VAL A 104 4.58 -6.14 -8.40
N GLU A 105 3.40 -5.64 -8.13
CA GLU A 105 2.61 -4.88 -9.09
C GLU A 105 2.77 -3.38 -8.85
N ILE A 106 2.86 -2.61 -9.92
CA ILE A 106 2.87 -1.14 -9.87
C ILE A 106 1.61 -0.62 -10.53
N ARG A 107 0.90 0.27 -9.87
CA ARG A 107 -0.26 0.95 -10.43
C ARG A 107 -0.24 2.42 -10.10
N GLN A 108 -0.44 3.26 -11.12
CA GLN A 108 -0.55 4.70 -10.92
C GLN A 108 -1.81 5.03 -10.14
N LEU A 109 -1.70 5.92 -9.16
CA LEU A 109 -2.85 6.44 -8.45
C LEU A 109 -3.62 7.42 -9.35
N ILE A 110 -4.94 7.36 -9.24
CA ILE A 110 -5.79 8.35 -9.88
C ILE A 110 -5.71 9.63 -9.06
N GLU A 111 -5.30 10.71 -9.68
CA GLU A 111 -5.28 12.02 -9.03
C GLU A 111 -6.62 12.72 -9.26
N ALA A 112 -6.93 13.73 -8.41
CA ALA A 112 -8.19 14.45 -8.49
C ALA A 112 -8.44 15.08 -9.88
N GLU A 113 -7.40 15.53 -10.54
CA GLU A 113 -7.45 16.11 -11.87
C GLU A 113 -7.96 15.15 -12.95
N HIS A 114 -7.72 13.84 -12.77
CA HIS A 114 -8.16 12.80 -13.71
C HIS A 114 -9.68 12.62 -13.74
N PHE A 115 -10.39 13.05 -12.71
CA PHE A 115 -11.85 12.99 -12.65
C PHE A 115 -12.54 14.20 -13.27
N GLY A 116 -11.76 15.21 -13.69
CA GLY A 116 -12.25 16.40 -14.36
C GLY A 116 -12.92 17.43 -13.45
N PRO A 117 -13.63 18.43 -14.03
CA PRO A 117 -14.12 19.58 -13.28
C PRO A 117 -15.08 19.26 -12.14
N LEU A 118 -15.91 18.25 -12.32
CA LEU A 118 -16.94 17.87 -11.32
C LEU A 118 -16.35 17.58 -9.95
N LEU A 119 -15.21 16.88 -9.92
CA LEU A 119 -14.56 16.54 -8.66
C LEU A 119 -13.76 17.71 -8.10
N SER A 120 -13.16 18.53 -8.97
CA SER A 120 -12.43 19.73 -8.54
C SER A 120 -13.35 20.78 -7.93
N GLU A 121 -14.59 20.89 -8.41
CA GLU A 121 -15.61 21.76 -7.83
C GLU A 121 -16.06 21.33 -6.44
N ARG A 122 -15.96 20.03 -6.14
CA ARG A 122 -16.32 19.47 -4.82
C ARG A 122 -15.20 19.51 -3.80
N ARG A 123 -14.04 20.04 -4.13
CA ARG A 123 -12.91 20.15 -3.18
C ARG A 123 -13.21 21.02 -1.95
N GLY A 124 -14.23 21.84 -1.99
CA GLY A 124 -14.73 22.59 -0.84
C GLY A 124 -15.64 21.78 0.08
N GLU A 125 -16.07 20.61 -0.33
CA GLU A 125 -16.89 19.67 0.45
C GLU A 125 -16.00 18.60 1.08
N GLU A 126 -16.46 17.99 2.16
CA GLU A 126 -15.63 17.24 3.11
C GLU A 126 -14.87 16.01 2.56
N VAL A 127 -15.23 15.45 1.44
CA VAL A 127 -14.59 14.25 0.92
C VAL A 127 -14.05 14.46 -0.45
N VAL A 128 -12.74 14.41 -0.57
CA VAL A 128 -12.05 14.51 -1.85
C VAL A 128 -11.24 13.24 -2.05
N TRP A 129 -11.50 12.57 -3.16
CA TRP A 129 -10.76 11.38 -3.55
C TRP A 129 -9.28 11.72 -3.79
N GLY A 130 -8.39 10.98 -3.13
CA GLY A 130 -6.94 11.19 -3.28
C GLY A 130 -6.38 12.42 -2.57
N ALA A 131 -7.16 13.09 -1.71
CA ALA A 131 -6.67 14.20 -0.90
C ALA A 131 -6.27 13.76 0.50
N GLU A 132 -5.26 14.42 1.05
CA GLU A 132 -4.95 14.29 2.47
C GLU A 132 -6.07 14.93 3.30
N VAL A 133 -6.45 14.26 4.35
CA VAL A 133 -7.40 14.81 5.32
C VAL A 133 -6.63 15.72 6.28
N GLU A 134 -7.00 17.02 6.37
CA GLU A 134 -6.40 17.94 7.32
C GLU A 134 -6.46 17.39 8.75
N GLY A 135 -5.34 17.46 9.47
CA GLY A 135 -5.23 17.03 10.86
C GLY A 135 -4.72 15.61 11.06
N ARG A 136 -4.50 14.83 10.01
CA ARG A 136 -3.86 13.51 10.11
C ARG A 136 -2.35 13.53 9.88
N ALA A 137 -1.83 14.58 9.27
CA ALA A 137 -0.39 14.77 9.12
C ALA A 137 0.18 15.35 10.41
N GLY A 138 0.44 14.55 11.40
CA GLY A 138 1.08 15.07 12.60
C GLY A 138 0.80 14.32 13.89
N ASP A 139 -0.22 13.53 13.95
CA ASP A 139 -0.36 12.58 15.05
C ASP A 139 0.57 11.41 14.77
N GLY A 140 1.84 11.64 15.06
CA GLY A 140 2.78 10.57 15.24
C GLY A 140 2.15 9.61 16.23
N VAL A 141 1.51 8.60 15.74
CA VAL A 141 1.15 7.47 16.55
C VAL A 141 2.48 6.98 17.10
N SER A 142 2.74 7.33 18.35
CA SER A 142 3.74 6.61 19.11
C SER A 142 3.30 5.15 19.02
N ARG A 143 4.03 4.37 18.24
CA ARG A 143 3.88 2.93 18.26
C ARG A 143 4.27 2.51 19.66
N GLY A 144 3.27 2.40 20.53
CA GLY A 144 3.45 1.85 21.84
C GLY A 144 4.05 0.47 21.69
N GLU A 145 5.14 0.27 22.35
CA GLU A 145 5.70 -1.04 22.61
C GLU A 145 4.62 -1.94 23.22
N GLY A 146 4.38 -3.07 22.59
CA GLY A 146 3.48 -4.09 23.05
C GLY A 146 3.51 -5.28 22.14
#